data_b32e9f39d532fbc9a03d72441bea48cd
#
_entry.id   b32e9f39d532fbc9a03d72441bea48cd
#
_cell.length_a   1.000
_cell.length_b   1.000
_cell.length_c   1.000
_cell.angle_alpha   90.00
_cell.angle_beta   90.00
_cell.angle_gamma   90.00
#
_symmetry.space_group_name_H-M   'P 1'
#
loop_
_entity.id
_entity.type
_entity.pdbx_description
1 polymer ?
#
loop_
_entity_poly.entity_id
_entity_poly.type
_entity_poly.pdbx_seq_one_letter_code
_entity_poly.pdbx_strand_id
1 'polypeptide(L)'
;WAYLEYPDSPPNTAGSYLFEPPGSTHTLKVADHASEPTDVQFVIYGAMLHLGPDGEVVAVTDAESVLREYPLLLREQGKALPSAVPTGGAMRYRAL
;
A
#
# COMPACT_ATOMS: atom_id res chain seq x y z
N TRP A 1 13.49 5.48 -7.58
CA TRP A 1 12.67 6.64 -7.91
C TRP A 1 11.25 6.18 -8.19
N ALA A 2 10.29 6.60 -7.39
CA ALA A 2 8.87 6.45 -7.68
C ALA A 2 8.26 7.84 -7.92
N TYR A 3 7.25 7.91 -8.76
CA TYR A 3 6.46 9.11 -8.92
C TYR A 3 4.99 8.75 -9.17
N LEU A 4 4.12 9.69 -8.84
CA LEU A 4 2.69 9.57 -9.12
C LEU A 4 2.37 10.35 -10.39
N GLU A 5 1.56 9.75 -11.25
CA GLU A 5 1.12 10.39 -12.50
C GLU A 5 -0.08 11.32 -12.23
N TYR A 6 0.20 12.44 -11.58
CA TYR A 6 -0.71 13.57 -11.58
C TYR A 6 -0.23 14.58 -12.63
N PRO A 7 -1.13 15.27 -13.32
CA PRO A 7 -0.75 16.41 -14.15
C PRO A 7 0.11 17.38 -13.34
N ASP A 8 1.25 17.77 -13.90
CA ASP A 8 2.17 18.77 -13.34
C ASP A 8 2.84 18.37 -11.99
N SER A 9 2.73 17.11 -11.58
CA SER A 9 3.43 16.65 -10.38
C SER A 9 4.90 16.34 -10.67
N PRO A 10 5.84 16.86 -9.88
CA PRO A 10 7.23 16.47 -9.99
C PRO A 10 7.42 15.02 -9.51
N PRO A 11 8.47 14.33 -9.99
CA PRO A 11 8.82 13.01 -9.47
C PRO A 11 9.09 13.05 -7.96
N ASN A 12 8.55 12.10 -7.24
CA ASN A 12 8.88 11.88 -5.84
C ASN A 12 10.22 11.17 -5.72
N THR A 13 11.03 11.60 -4.77
CA THR A 13 12.35 11.04 -4.46
C THR A 13 12.40 10.53 -3.03
N ALA A 14 13.52 9.91 -2.64
CA ALA A 14 13.70 9.48 -1.24
C ALA A 14 13.49 10.64 -0.27
N GLY A 15 12.66 10.41 0.75
CA GLY A 15 12.26 11.42 1.73
C GLY A 15 11.07 12.29 1.31
N SER A 16 10.48 12.09 0.14
CA SER A 16 9.25 12.77 -0.26
C SER A 16 8.06 12.33 0.58
N TYR A 17 7.15 13.26 0.83
CA TYR A 17 5.85 13.01 1.41
C TYR A 17 4.77 13.46 0.43
N LEU A 18 3.79 12.62 0.20
CA LEU A 18 2.65 12.92 -0.64
C LEU A 18 1.34 12.68 0.13
N PHE A 19 0.45 13.65 0.06
CA PHE A 19 -0.90 13.51 0.57
C PHE A 19 -1.89 13.36 -0.58
N GLU A 20 -2.67 12.30 -0.53
CA GLU A 20 -3.69 11.99 -1.54
C GLU A 20 -5.07 12.10 -0.90
N PRO A 21 -5.86 13.12 -1.28
CA PRO A 21 -7.19 13.30 -0.72
C PRO A 21 -8.14 12.18 -1.17
N PRO A 22 -9.20 11.89 -0.40
CA PRO A 22 -10.24 10.94 -0.81
C PRO A 22 -10.79 11.25 -2.20
N GLY A 23 -10.99 10.19 -3.00
CA GLY A 23 -11.51 10.30 -4.37
C GLY A 23 -10.48 10.68 -5.42
N SER A 24 -9.21 10.87 -5.04
CA SER A 24 -8.14 11.03 -6.04
C SER A 24 -7.87 9.72 -6.76
N THR A 25 -7.58 9.82 -8.06
CA THR A 25 -7.17 8.67 -8.89
C THR A 25 -5.80 8.99 -9.50
N HIS A 26 -4.89 8.02 -9.39
CA HIS A 26 -3.52 8.18 -9.87
C HIS A 26 -2.92 6.84 -10.24
N THR A 27 -1.78 6.88 -10.92
CA THR A 27 -0.97 5.70 -11.21
C THR A 27 0.39 5.84 -10.55
N LEU A 28 0.74 4.90 -9.66
CA LEU A 28 2.09 4.84 -9.11
C LEU A 28 3.00 4.20 -10.16
N LYS A 29 4.00 4.96 -10.59
CA LYS A 29 4.96 4.49 -11.59
C LYS A 29 6.38 4.65 -11.08
N VAL A 30 7.16 3.58 -11.16
CA VAL A 30 8.60 3.62 -10.91
C VAL A 30 9.30 4.09 -12.19
N ALA A 31 10.26 5.00 -12.05
CA ALA A 31 10.98 5.54 -13.21
C ALA A 31 11.74 4.44 -13.97
N ASP A 32 11.69 4.49 -15.30
CA ASP A 32 12.28 3.45 -16.18
C ASP A 32 13.80 3.29 -15.98
N HIS A 33 14.48 4.34 -15.53
CA HIS A 33 15.91 4.33 -15.24
C HIS A 33 16.28 3.94 -13.81
N ALA A 34 15.29 3.54 -12.99
CA ALA A 34 15.56 3.09 -11.62
C ALA A 34 16.35 1.78 -11.65
N SER A 35 17.53 1.78 -11.07
CA SER A 35 18.43 0.61 -11.00
C SER A 35 18.19 -0.24 -9.75
N GLU A 36 17.41 0.27 -8.80
CA GLU A 36 17.13 -0.39 -7.53
C GLU A 36 15.63 -0.35 -7.23
N PRO A 37 15.14 -1.28 -6.39
CA PRO A 37 13.76 -1.27 -5.91
C PRO A 37 13.42 0.06 -5.25
N THR A 38 12.17 0.47 -5.42
CA THR A 38 11.63 1.67 -4.76
C THR A 38 10.68 1.25 -3.65
N ASP A 39 10.99 1.66 -2.43
CA ASP A 39 10.14 1.44 -1.27
C ASP A 39 9.20 2.64 -1.06
N VAL A 40 7.92 2.35 -0.95
CA VAL A 40 6.90 3.35 -0.64
C VAL A 40 6.09 2.87 0.57
N GLN A 41 6.01 3.71 1.60
CA GLN A 41 5.17 3.45 2.76
C GLN A 41 3.85 4.19 2.63
N PHE A 42 2.76 3.45 2.74
CA PHE A 42 1.42 4.02 2.73
C PHE A 42 0.79 4.02 4.13
N VAL A 43 0.12 5.11 4.46
CA VAL A 43 -0.82 5.18 5.58
C VAL A 43 -2.18 5.48 4.98
N ILE A 44 -3.10 4.52 5.04
CA ILE A 44 -4.40 4.60 4.36
C ILE A 44 -5.50 4.70 5.39
N TYR A 45 -6.32 5.73 5.27
CA TYR A 45 -7.56 5.87 6.02
C TYR A 45 -8.74 5.45 5.13
N GLY A 46 -9.39 4.36 5.49
CA GLY A 46 -10.45 3.77 4.68
C GLY A 46 -9.92 2.68 3.75
N ALA A 47 -10.13 2.82 2.46
CA ALA A 47 -9.73 1.82 1.48
C ALA A 47 -9.10 2.46 0.23
N MET A 48 -8.20 1.74 -0.39
CA MET A 48 -7.66 2.01 -1.72
C MET A 48 -8.28 1.03 -2.71
N LEU A 49 -8.86 1.58 -3.78
CA LEU A 49 -9.43 0.79 -4.86
C LEU A 49 -8.42 0.65 -5.98
N HIS A 50 -8.18 -0.57 -6.42
CA HIS A 50 -7.37 -0.85 -7.59
C HIS A 50 -8.28 -0.90 -8.81
N LEU A 51 -7.99 -0.06 -9.79
CA LEU A 51 -8.80 0.05 -10.99
C LEU A 51 -8.14 -0.69 -12.16
N GLY A 52 -8.94 -1.42 -12.90
CA GLY A 52 -8.54 -2.00 -14.16
C GLY A 52 -8.57 -0.98 -15.31
N PRO A 53 -8.19 -1.41 -16.53
CA PRO A 53 -8.07 -0.52 -17.70
C PRO A 53 -9.36 0.22 -18.06
N ASP A 54 -10.52 -0.38 -17.79
CA ASP A 54 -11.83 0.19 -18.07
C ASP A 54 -12.44 0.95 -16.89
N GLY A 55 -11.64 1.15 -15.82
CA GLY A 55 -12.07 1.84 -14.60
C GLY A 55 -12.87 0.97 -13.63
N GLU A 56 -12.99 -0.32 -13.88
CA GLU A 56 -13.63 -1.28 -12.98
C GLU A 56 -12.77 -1.53 -11.74
N VAL A 57 -13.40 -1.76 -10.60
CA VAL A 57 -12.68 -2.12 -9.37
C VAL A 57 -12.26 -3.59 -9.44
N VAL A 58 -10.97 -3.85 -9.52
CA VAL A 58 -10.40 -5.21 -9.60
C VAL A 58 -9.89 -5.72 -8.26
N ALA A 59 -9.54 -4.84 -7.34
CA ALA A 59 -9.15 -5.20 -5.97
C ALA A 59 -9.37 -4.05 -5.00
N VAL A 60 -9.40 -4.37 -3.71
CA VAL A 60 -9.52 -3.41 -2.61
C VAL A 60 -8.43 -3.68 -1.59
N THR A 61 -7.69 -2.66 -1.22
CA THR A 61 -6.74 -2.70 -0.11
C THR A 61 -7.32 -1.89 1.06
N ASP A 62 -7.62 -2.57 2.14
CA ASP A 62 -8.11 -2.01 3.40
C ASP A 62 -7.51 -2.77 4.60
N ALA A 63 -7.88 -2.42 5.80
CA ALA A 63 -7.37 -3.06 7.01
C ALA A 63 -7.67 -4.58 7.06
N GLU A 64 -8.82 -4.99 6.54
CA GLU A 64 -9.23 -6.40 6.54
C GLU A 64 -8.44 -7.22 5.50
N SER A 65 -8.25 -6.69 4.30
CA SER A 65 -7.46 -7.35 3.25
C SER A 65 -6.00 -7.47 3.65
N VAL A 66 -5.40 -6.42 4.20
CA VAL A 66 -4.02 -6.43 4.69
C VAL A 66 -3.83 -7.44 5.82
N LEU A 67 -4.76 -7.49 6.79
CA LEU A 67 -4.70 -8.47 7.88
C LEU A 67 -4.80 -9.92 7.37
N ARG A 68 -5.58 -10.16 6.33
CA ARG A 68 -5.74 -11.48 5.71
C ARG A 68 -4.49 -11.90 4.94
N GLU A 69 -3.88 -10.98 4.21
CA GLU A 69 -2.74 -11.24 3.32
C GLU A 69 -1.41 -11.32 4.06
N TYR A 70 -1.24 -10.54 5.11
CA TYR A 70 0.01 -10.45 5.86
C TYR A 70 0.60 -11.82 6.29
N PRO A 71 -0.17 -12.72 6.93
CA PRO A 71 0.37 -14.03 7.31
C PRO A 71 0.72 -14.91 6.09
N LEU A 72 0.05 -14.75 4.97
CA LEU A 72 0.36 -15.49 3.75
C LEU A 72 1.71 -15.06 3.19
N LEU A 73 1.95 -13.76 3.10
CA LEU A 73 3.22 -13.20 2.64
C LEU A 73 4.40 -13.59 3.55
N LEU A 74 4.20 -13.61 4.87
CA LEU A 74 5.23 -14.07 5.80
C LEU A 74 5.60 -15.55 5.54
N ARG A 75 4.62 -16.40 5.32
CA ARG A 75 4.85 -17.82 5.00
C ARG A 75 5.61 -17.99 3.69
N GLU A 76 5.23 -17.27 2.65
CA GLU A 76 5.93 -17.27 1.36
C GLU A 76 7.40 -16.85 1.49
N GLN A 77 7.67 -15.90 2.39
CA GLN A 77 9.03 -15.44 2.67
C GLN A 77 9.79 -16.31 3.69
N GLY A 78 9.21 -17.41 4.17
CA GLY A 78 9.82 -18.26 5.18
C GLY A 78 9.99 -17.60 6.55
N LYS A 79 9.22 -16.54 6.84
CA LYS A 79 9.28 -15.80 8.10
C LYS A 79 8.31 -16.36 9.12
N ALA A 80 8.69 -16.25 10.40
CA ALA A 80 7.83 -16.64 11.50
C ALA A 80 6.60 -15.74 11.58
N LEU A 81 5.44 -16.34 11.85
CA LEU A 81 4.22 -15.60 12.15
C LEU A 81 4.31 -14.98 13.55
N PRO A 82 3.87 -13.73 13.74
CA PRO A 82 3.70 -13.18 15.07
C PRO A 82 2.60 -13.93 15.82
N SER A 83 2.73 -14.06 17.14
CA SER A 83 1.73 -14.74 17.98
C SER A 83 0.41 -13.98 18.03
N ALA A 84 0.44 -12.69 17.85
CA ALA A 84 -0.73 -11.82 17.83
C ALA A 84 -0.46 -10.54 17.03
N VAL A 85 -1.54 -9.94 16.52
CA VAL A 85 -1.53 -8.60 15.91
C VAL A 85 -2.41 -7.69 16.76
N PRO A 86 -1.92 -6.54 17.24
CA PRO A 86 -2.76 -5.58 17.94
C PRO A 86 -3.81 -5.03 16.98
N THR A 87 -5.07 -5.07 17.38
CA THR A 87 -6.20 -4.59 16.59
C THR A 87 -6.94 -3.48 17.35
N GLY A 88 -6.78 -2.25 16.86
CA GLY A 88 -7.60 -1.09 17.22
C GLY A 88 -7.63 -0.69 18.70
N GLY A 89 -7.98 0.53 18.95
CA GLY A 89 -8.11 1.37 20.13
C GLY A 89 -8.27 0.81 21.56
N ALA A 90 -8.48 -0.47 21.76
CA ALA A 90 -8.64 -1.07 23.09
C ALA A 90 -7.52 -2.05 23.46
N MET A 91 -6.35 -1.95 22.87
CA MET A 91 -5.23 -2.88 23.09
C MET A 91 -5.62 -4.38 23.04
N ARG A 92 -6.57 -4.72 22.23
CA ARG A 92 -6.93 -6.11 22.00
C ARG A 92 -5.98 -6.74 20.99
N TYR A 93 -5.60 -7.95 21.25
CA TYR A 93 -4.77 -8.73 20.32
C TYR A 93 -5.62 -9.83 19.69
N ARG A 94 -5.43 -10.02 18.40
CA ARG A 94 -6.02 -11.11 17.66
C ARG A 94 -4.93 -12.12 17.33
N ALA A 95 -5.15 -13.39 17.72
CA ALA A 95 -4.26 -14.45 17.28
C ALA A 95 -4.35 -14.64 15.76
N LEU A 96 -3.23 -14.85 15.12
CA LEU A 96 -3.15 -15.15 13.70
C LEU A 96 -3.25 -16.64 13.41
#